data_a4db1a0b472413056ebb439c95cf9666
#
_entry.id   a4db1a0b472413056ebb439c95cf9666
#
_cell.length_a   1.000
_cell.length_b   1.000
_cell.length_c   1.000
_cell.angle_alpha   90.00
_cell.angle_beta   90.00
_cell.angle_gamma   90.00
#
_symmetry.space_group_name_H-M   'P 1'
#
loop_
_entity.id
_entity.type
_entity.pdbx_description
1 polymer ?
#
loop_
_entity_poly.entity_id
_entity_poly.type
_entity_poly.pdbx_seq_one_letter_code
_entity_poly.pdbx_strand_id
1 'polypeptide(L)'
;MVLNEIFYRKGSEGRITYYNPAEVEVKLDDKGQRIAAVLKSDGKPVESDGIGTMSKSKNNGVDPQDLIEKYGADTARLFMMFARPPEQTLEWSDSGVEGSFRFLKRVWNYASRFEKRGGPAAGPELLKATRFEI
;
A
#
# COMPACT_ATOMS: atom_id res chain seq x y z
N MET A 1 12.08 5.80 -5.43
CA MET A 1 12.35 5.60 -3.98
C MET A 1 11.03 5.53 -3.25
N VAL A 2 10.87 4.61 -2.29
CA VAL A 2 9.62 4.48 -1.50
C VAL A 2 9.84 5.10 -0.14
N LEU A 3 8.91 5.96 0.26
CA LEU A 3 8.88 6.64 1.56
C LEU A 3 7.74 6.11 2.40
N ASN A 4 7.92 6.14 3.72
CA ASN A 4 6.88 5.87 4.69
C ASN A 4 7.08 6.73 5.94
N GLU A 5 6.07 6.82 6.76
CA GLU A 5 6.13 7.57 8.01
C GLU A 5 7.07 6.88 9.02
N ILE A 6 7.73 7.67 9.85
CA ILE A 6 8.68 7.22 10.85
C ILE A 6 8.10 7.52 12.22
N PHE A 7 7.85 6.48 13.01
CA PHE A 7 7.39 6.60 14.38
C PHE A 7 8.47 6.16 15.36
N TYR A 8 8.61 6.91 16.44
CA TYR A 8 9.59 6.61 17.47
C TYR A 8 9.11 7.00 18.86
N ARG A 9 9.80 6.50 19.87
CA ARG A 9 9.65 6.90 21.27
C ARG A 9 11.01 7.06 21.91
N LYS A 10 11.17 8.12 22.69
CA LYS A 10 12.36 8.33 23.50
C LYS A 10 12.19 7.62 24.85
N GLY A 11 13.09 6.74 25.19
CA GLY A 11 13.17 6.12 26.52
C GLY A 11 13.78 7.06 27.55
N SER A 12 13.68 6.69 28.84
CA SER A 12 14.17 7.47 29.98
C SER A 12 15.66 7.79 29.94
N GLU A 13 16.46 7.00 29.21
CA GLU A 13 17.91 7.21 29.04
C GLU A 13 18.28 7.89 27.71
N GLY A 14 17.29 8.49 27.01
CA GLY A 14 17.53 9.12 25.72
C GLY A 14 17.64 8.12 24.54
N ARG A 15 17.47 6.83 24.79
CA ARG A 15 17.49 5.81 23.73
C ARG A 15 16.22 5.93 22.86
N ILE A 16 16.41 6.03 21.55
CA ILE A 16 15.31 6.09 20.59
C ILE A 16 14.93 4.66 20.16
N THR A 17 13.63 4.33 20.26
CA THR A 17 13.07 3.07 19.75
C THR A 17 12.11 3.41 18.60
N TYR A 18 12.32 2.79 17.44
CA TYR A 18 11.49 2.97 16.26
C TYR A 18 10.41 1.90 16.20
N TYR A 19 9.20 2.28 15.78
CA TYR A 19 8.03 1.40 15.66
C TYR A 19 7.54 1.35 14.23
N ASN A 20 7.07 0.17 13.82
CA ASN A 20 6.51 0.02 12.49
C ASN A 20 5.19 0.79 12.36
N PRO A 21 4.96 1.54 11.27
CA PRO A 21 3.69 2.23 11.05
C PRO A 21 2.45 1.33 11.13
N ALA A 22 2.56 0.06 10.76
CA ALA A 22 1.47 -0.91 10.89
C ALA A 22 1.05 -1.18 12.35
N GLU A 23 1.95 -0.98 13.31
CA GLU A 23 1.72 -1.15 14.75
C GLU A 23 1.19 0.12 15.43
N VAL A 24 1.13 1.23 14.70
CA VAL A 24 0.70 2.53 15.22
C VAL A 24 -0.73 2.82 14.77
N GLU A 25 -1.54 3.33 15.67
CA GLU A 25 -2.86 3.87 15.41
C GLU A 25 -2.80 5.39 15.47
N VAL A 26 -3.16 6.04 14.35
CA VAL A 26 -3.23 7.49 14.26
C VAL A 26 -4.65 7.95 14.58
N LYS A 27 -4.81 8.76 15.61
CA LYS A 27 -6.09 9.38 15.97
C LYS A 27 -6.23 10.71 15.26
N LEU A 28 -7.34 10.86 14.56
CA LEU A 28 -7.69 12.09 13.85
C LEU A 28 -8.82 12.80 14.59
N ASP A 29 -8.88 14.13 14.47
CA ASP A 29 -10.02 14.91 14.93
C ASP A 29 -11.17 14.91 13.90
N ASP A 30 -12.27 15.58 14.21
CA ASP A 30 -13.43 15.72 13.32
C ASP A 30 -13.11 16.48 12.02
N LYS A 31 -11.97 17.15 11.96
CA LYS A 31 -11.47 17.88 10.80
C LYS A 31 -10.43 17.08 9.99
N GLY A 32 -10.15 15.82 10.41
CA GLY A 32 -9.15 14.96 9.76
C GLY A 32 -7.70 15.35 10.11
N GLN A 33 -7.48 16.19 11.11
CA GLN A 33 -6.14 16.52 11.58
C GLN A 33 -5.68 15.48 12.61
N ARG A 34 -4.38 15.16 12.58
CA ARG A 34 -3.79 14.23 13.53
C ARG A 34 -3.74 14.83 14.92
N ILE A 35 -4.40 14.20 15.88
CA ILE A 35 -4.35 14.58 17.29
C ILE A 35 -3.24 13.83 18.02
N ALA A 36 -3.14 12.53 17.78
CA ALA A 36 -2.19 11.65 18.45
C ALA A 36 -1.85 10.43 17.60
N ALA A 37 -0.69 9.85 17.86
CA ALA A 37 -0.31 8.53 17.39
C ALA A 37 -0.03 7.65 18.62
N VAL A 38 -0.62 6.47 18.67
CA VAL A 38 -0.48 5.55 19.80
C VAL A 38 -0.08 4.16 19.28
N LEU A 39 0.75 3.49 20.05
CA LEU A 39 1.14 2.12 19.73
C LEU A 39 -0.01 1.17 20.10
N LYS A 40 -0.41 0.31 19.19
CA LYS A 40 -1.54 -0.63 19.38
C LYS A 40 -1.31 -1.63 20.52
N SER A 41 -0.06 -1.99 20.79
CA SER A 41 0.29 -3.01 21.78
C SER A 41 0.17 -2.52 23.22
N ASP A 42 0.54 -1.28 23.50
CA ASP A 42 0.58 -0.73 24.88
C ASP A 42 -0.28 0.54 25.08
N GLY A 43 -0.91 1.03 24.01
CA GLY A 43 -1.74 2.24 24.03
C GLY A 43 -1.00 3.53 24.34
N LYS A 44 0.34 3.49 24.44
CA LYS A 44 1.13 4.67 24.79
C LYS A 44 1.44 5.53 23.56
N PRO A 45 1.61 6.85 23.75
CA PRO A 45 1.87 7.75 22.64
C PRO A 45 3.24 7.49 22.01
N VAL A 46 3.31 7.68 20.70
CA VAL A 46 4.55 7.70 19.89
C VAL A 46 4.66 9.03 19.17
N GLU A 47 5.90 9.47 18.93
CA GLU A 47 6.21 10.67 18.17
C GLU A 47 6.44 10.31 16.70
N SER A 48 6.16 11.26 15.79
CA SER A 48 6.44 11.12 14.37
C SER A 48 7.62 12.01 13.99
N ASP A 49 8.59 11.43 13.26
CA ASP A 49 9.71 12.16 12.63
C ASP A 49 9.38 12.55 11.18
N GLY A 50 8.09 12.43 10.80
CA GLY A 50 7.61 12.71 9.46
C GLY A 50 7.85 11.56 8.48
N ILE A 51 7.84 11.90 7.18
CA ILE A 51 7.97 10.93 6.10
C ILE A 51 9.43 10.83 5.67
N GLY A 52 9.93 9.62 5.60
CA GLY A 52 11.31 9.38 5.17
C GLY A 52 11.49 8.06 4.44
N THR A 53 12.67 7.86 3.88
CA THR A 53 13.02 6.63 3.16
C THR A 53 12.83 5.41 4.05
N MET A 54 12.19 4.38 3.50
CA MET A 54 12.05 3.09 4.19
C MET A 54 13.43 2.51 4.48
N SER A 55 13.67 2.15 5.73
CA SER A 55 14.92 1.52 6.18
C SER A 55 14.69 0.57 7.35
N LYS A 56 15.51 -0.46 7.43
CA LYS A 56 15.47 -1.41 8.55
C LYS A 56 15.80 -0.75 9.89
N SER A 57 16.70 0.24 9.89
CA SER A 57 17.10 0.95 11.11
C SER A 57 16.00 1.82 11.70
N LYS A 58 15.09 2.33 10.86
CA LYS A 58 13.93 3.12 11.29
C LYS A 58 12.65 2.30 11.42
N ASN A 59 12.70 1.02 11.12
CA ASN A 59 11.56 0.09 11.19
C ASN A 59 10.29 0.61 10.48
N ASN A 60 10.45 1.39 9.40
CA ASN A 60 9.33 1.98 8.66
C ASN A 60 9.07 1.28 7.31
N GLY A 61 9.60 0.09 7.11
CA GLY A 61 9.31 -0.75 5.94
C GLY A 61 7.95 -1.43 6.04
N VAL A 62 7.42 -1.81 4.88
CA VAL A 62 6.24 -2.67 4.75
C VAL A 62 6.72 -4.08 4.44
N ASP A 63 6.19 -5.08 5.16
CA ASP A 63 6.52 -6.48 4.89
C ASP A 63 5.82 -6.91 3.59
N PRO A 64 6.59 -7.30 2.55
CA PRO A 64 6.00 -7.78 1.31
C PRO A 64 5.15 -9.04 1.49
N GLN A 65 5.50 -9.90 2.44
CA GLN A 65 4.78 -11.14 2.68
C GLN A 65 3.37 -10.87 3.21
N ASP A 66 3.24 -10.03 4.23
CA ASP A 66 1.95 -9.62 4.79
C ASP A 66 1.07 -8.95 3.74
N LEU A 67 1.69 -8.12 2.88
CA LEU A 67 1.00 -7.44 1.79
C LEU A 67 0.44 -8.43 0.76
N ILE A 68 1.26 -9.42 0.37
CA ILE A 68 0.89 -10.44 -0.61
C ILE A 68 -0.20 -11.37 -0.05
N GLU A 69 -0.10 -11.77 1.20
CA GLU A 69 -1.10 -12.60 1.86
C GLU A 69 -2.46 -11.89 1.97
N LYS A 70 -2.45 -10.59 2.27
CA LYS A 70 -3.68 -9.82 2.46
C LYS A 70 -4.33 -9.39 1.15
N TYR A 71 -3.55 -8.97 0.17
CA TYR A 71 -4.06 -8.31 -1.04
C TYR A 71 -3.70 -9.02 -2.36
N GLY A 72 -2.77 -9.97 -2.33
CA GLY A 72 -2.22 -10.63 -3.50
C GLY A 72 -1.09 -9.87 -4.18
N ALA A 73 -0.21 -10.60 -4.86
CA ALA A 73 0.98 -10.03 -5.50
C ALA A 73 0.64 -9.03 -6.62
N ASP A 74 -0.45 -9.27 -7.36
CA ASP A 74 -0.86 -8.38 -8.45
C ASP A 74 -1.34 -7.03 -7.97
N THR A 75 -1.95 -6.97 -6.78
CA THR A 75 -2.32 -5.70 -6.14
C THR A 75 -1.09 -4.87 -5.80
N ALA A 76 -0.07 -5.52 -5.21
CA ALA A 76 1.19 -4.84 -4.89
C ALA A 76 1.87 -4.30 -6.16
N ARG A 77 1.94 -5.10 -7.21
CA ARG A 77 2.50 -4.70 -8.52
C ARG A 77 1.74 -3.54 -9.13
N LEU A 78 0.40 -3.61 -9.16
CA LEU A 78 -0.44 -2.54 -9.70
C LEU A 78 -0.23 -1.25 -8.93
N PHE A 79 -0.24 -1.29 -7.61
CA PHE A 79 0.00 -0.11 -6.77
C PHE A 79 1.35 0.54 -7.07
N MET A 80 2.43 -0.26 -7.08
CA MET A 80 3.78 0.26 -7.33
C MET A 80 3.94 0.90 -8.71
N MET A 81 3.31 0.32 -9.75
CA MET A 81 3.40 0.85 -11.12
C MET A 81 2.48 2.05 -11.37
N PHE A 82 1.32 2.07 -10.73
CA PHE A 82 0.27 3.06 -11.01
C PHE A 82 0.38 4.31 -10.14
N ALA A 83 0.89 4.17 -8.90
CA ALA A 83 0.85 5.24 -7.92
C ALA A 83 1.72 6.44 -8.31
N ARG A 84 2.89 6.20 -8.93
CA ARG A 84 3.78 7.28 -9.43
C ARG A 84 4.70 6.80 -10.55
N PRO A 85 5.15 7.71 -11.45
CA PRO A 85 6.21 7.41 -12.41
C PRO A 85 7.50 6.97 -11.71
N PRO A 86 8.34 6.12 -12.36
CA PRO A 86 9.56 5.56 -11.75
C PRO A 86 10.57 6.60 -11.26
N GLU A 87 10.59 7.78 -11.90
CA GLU A 87 11.50 8.88 -11.56
C GLU A 87 11.08 9.63 -10.30
N GLN A 88 9.83 9.48 -9.88
CA GLN A 88 9.28 10.16 -8.71
C GLN A 88 9.34 9.31 -7.46
N THR A 89 9.37 10.00 -6.33
CA THR A 89 9.32 9.37 -5.02
C THR A 89 7.88 8.93 -4.71
N LEU A 90 7.71 7.68 -4.33
CA LEU A 90 6.43 7.10 -3.92
C LEU A 90 6.30 7.15 -2.40
N GLU A 91 5.30 7.84 -1.92
CA GLU A 91 4.86 7.75 -0.53
C GLU A 91 3.93 6.55 -0.37
N TRP A 92 4.21 5.70 0.62
CA TRP A 92 3.38 4.53 0.90
C TRP A 92 1.98 4.94 1.34
N SER A 93 0.97 4.24 0.84
CA SER A 93 -0.43 4.50 1.18
C SER A 93 -1.22 3.18 1.24
N ASP A 94 -1.62 2.78 2.42
CA ASP A 94 -2.47 1.59 2.62
C ASP A 94 -3.82 1.74 1.92
N SER A 95 -4.39 2.94 1.92
CA SER A 95 -5.63 3.23 1.19
C SER A 95 -5.46 3.13 -0.33
N GLY A 96 -4.28 3.47 -0.85
CA GLY A 96 -3.92 3.31 -2.26
C GLY A 96 -3.81 1.85 -2.66
N VAL A 97 -3.20 1.02 -1.82
CA VAL A 97 -3.12 -0.43 -2.01
C VAL A 97 -4.52 -1.05 -2.00
N GLU A 98 -5.35 -0.69 -1.03
CA GLU A 98 -6.73 -1.16 -0.94
C GLU A 98 -7.58 -0.72 -2.16
N GLY A 99 -7.37 0.49 -2.65
CA GLY A 99 -7.98 1.00 -3.87
C GLY A 99 -7.61 0.15 -5.10
N SER A 100 -6.34 -0.21 -5.22
CA SER A 100 -5.82 -1.09 -6.28
C SER A 100 -6.45 -2.49 -6.20
N PHE A 101 -6.56 -3.04 -5.00
CA PHE A 101 -7.23 -4.33 -4.77
C PHE A 101 -8.70 -4.32 -5.18
N ARG A 102 -9.45 -3.28 -4.77
CA ARG A 102 -10.85 -3.12 -5.17
C ARG A 102 -11.02 -2.96 -6.68
N PHE A 103 -10.08 -2.28 -7.33
CA PHE A 103 -10.06 -2.15 -8.78
C PHE A 103 -9.87 -3.50 -9.46
N LEU A 104 -8.84 -4.27 -9.09
CA LEU A 104 -8.60 -5.60 -9.65
C LEU A 104 -9.78 -6.56 -9.43
N LYS A 105 -10.40 -6.54 -8.25
CA LYS A 105 -11.63 -7.31 -7.99
C LYS A 105 -12.77 -6.94 -8.94
N ARG A 106 -12.95 -5.65 -9.22
CA ARG A 106 -13.99 -5.21 -10.18
C ARG A 106 -13.69 -5.69 -11.59
N VAL A 107 -12.44 -5.58 -12.04
CA VAL A 107 -12.01 -6.08 -13.36
C VAL A 107 -12.25 -7.58 -13.48
N TRP A 108 -11.83 -8.34 -12.46
CA TRP A 108 -12.04 -9.79 -12.43
C TRP A 108 -13.51 -10.17 -12.47
N ASN A 109 -14.33 -9.54 -11.65
CA ASN A 109 -15.78 -9.80 -11.63
C ASN A 109 -16.46 -9.42 -12.94
N TYR A 110 -16.00 -8.38 -13.60
CA TYR A 110 -16.51 -8.00 -14.92
C TYR A 110 -16.14 -9.06 -15.96
N ALA A 111 -14.87 -9.44 -16.04
CA ALA A 111 -14.39 -10.46 -16.98
C ALA A 111 -15.09 -11.82 -16.78
N SER A 112 -15.24 -12.27 -15.54
CA SER A 112 -15.90 -13.54 -15.22
C SER A 112 -17.39 -13.57 -15.59
N ARG A 113 -18.05 -12.40 -15.56
CA ARG A 113 -19.45 -12.30 -16.03
C ARG A 113 -19.55 -12.40 -17.56
N PHE A 114 -18.54 -11.93 -18.27
CA PHE A 114 -18.48 -12.02 -19.73
C PHE A 114 -18.31 -13.48 -20.18
N GLU A 115 -17.44 -14.21 -19.53
CA GLU A 115 -17.19 -15.62 -19.78
C GLU A 115 -18.45 -16.48 -19.55
N LYS A 116 -19.19 -16.21 -18.47
CA LYS A 116 -20.46 -16.89 -18.16
C LYS A 116 -21.61 -16.57 -19.12
N ARG A 117 -21.55 -15.44 -19.82
CA ARG A 117 -22.59 -15.03 -20.77
C ARG A 117 -22.41 -15.62 -22.17
N GLY A 118 -21.38 -16.44 -22.40
CA GLY A 118 -21.12 -17.04 -23.71
C GLY A 118 -20.93 -15.96 -24.80
N GLY A 119 -20.26 -14.87 -24.47
CA GLY A 119 -19.87 -13.88 -25.47
C GLY A 119 -19.13 -14.57 -26.62
N PRO A 120 -19.21 -14.04 -27.86
CA PRO A 120 -18.53 -14.64 -28.99
C PRO A 120 -17.05 -14.79 -28.62
N ALA A 121 -16.53 -16.01 -28.72
CA ALA A 121 -15.11 -16.25 -28.55
C ALA A 121 -14.40 -15.21 -29.44
N ALA A 122 -13.48 -14.44 -28.86
CA ALA A 122 -12.70 -13.49 -29.63
C ALA A 122 -12.05 -14.26 -30.77
N GLY A 123 -12.49 -14.00 -31.99
CA GLY A 123 -11.96 -14.68 -33.16
C GLY A 123 -10.46 -14.44 -33.25
N PRO A 124 -9.71 -15.34 -33.90
CA PRO A 124 -8.26 -15.24 -34.03
C PRO A 124 -7.77 -13.90 -34.60
N GLU A 125 -8.62 -13.19 -35.30
CA GLU A 125 -8.36 -11.83 -35.80
C GLU A 125 -8.27 -10.77 -34.70
N LEU A 126 -9.13 -10.84 -33.67
CA LEU A 126 -9.08 -9.92 -32.51
C LEU A 126 -7.84 -10.13 -31.65
N LEU A 127 -7.39 -11.38 -31.51
CA LEU A 127 -6.16 -11.72 -30.81
C LEU A 127 -4.91 -11.22 -31.56
N LYS A 128 -4.97 -11.13 -32.90
CA LYS A 128 -3.89 -10.52 -33.70
C LYS A 128 -3.84 -9.02 -33.57
N ALA A 129 -4.98 -8.34 -33.48
CA ALA A 129 -5.06 -6.89 -33.34
C ALA A 129 -4.60 -6.38 -31.95
N THR A 130 -4.61 -7.24 -30.93
CA THR A 130 -4.11 -6.90 -29.57
C THR A 130 -2.64 -7.28 -29.34
N ARG A 131 -1.97 -7.89 -30.32
CA ARG A 131 -0.54 -8.10 -30.27
C ARG A 131 0.14 -6.78 -30.59
N PHE A 132 0.54 -6.05 -29.57
CA PHE A 132 1.46 -4.93 -29.73
C PHE A 132 2.76 -5.49 -30.31
N GLU A 133 3.06 -5.11 -31.54
CA GLU A 133 4.42 -5.24 -32.06
C GLU A 133 5.29 -4.26 -31.27
N ILE A 134 6.23 -4.81 -30.51
CA ILE A 134 7.30 -4.07 -29.84
C ILE A 134 8.41 -3.87 -30.88
#